data_d5af3b19264ff6b6f7ab2d507c24c6a0
#
_entry.id   d5af3b19264ff6b6f7ab2d507c24c6a0
#
_cell.length_a   1.000
_cell.length_b   1.000
_cell.length_c   1.000
_cell.angle_alpha   90.00
_cell.angle_beta   90.00
_cell.angle_gamma   90.00
#
_symmetry.space_group_name_H-M   'P 1'
#
loop_
_entity.id
_entity.type
_entity.pdbx_description
1 polymer ?
#
loop_
_entity_poly.entity_id
_entity_poly.type
_entity_poly.pdbx_seq_one_letter_code
_entity_poly.pdbx_strand_id
1 'polypeptide(L)'
;HPTNVLSEMKEYGVTWWDPWDIGDGTIGQRYGATVKRYDLIHNLIEDIKNTPYGRRKVVSLWQEADLHETPGLAPCAFLTMWNVHGKCLDMSMIQRSGDMLTASGAGGINEIQYAALLMMIAKVTGYEPGVFTHFVANEQIYDRHMDNAQEMLRRAEVMADDTQRPVLVL
;
A
#
# COMPACT_ATOMS: atom_id res chain seq x y z
N HIS A 1 -4.84 -11.80 -5.29
CA HIS A 1 -3.90 -12.93 -5.35
C HIS A 1 -2.48 -12.40 -5.08
N PRO A 2 -1.86 -12.74 -3.95
CA PRO A 2 -0.52 -12.27 -3.65
C PRO A 2 0.52 -12.98 -4.52
N THR A 3 1.22 -12.22 -5.36
CA THR A 3 2.25 -12.75 -6.27
C THR A 3 3.46 -11.82 -6.33
N ASN A 4 4.61 -12.37 -6.72
CA ASN A 4 5.82 -11.67 -7.11
C ASN A 4 6.25 -12.01 -8.55
N VAL A 5 5.44 -12.79 -9.26
CA VAL A 5 5.70 -13.28 -10.63
C VAL A 5 5.22 -12.27 -11.65
N LEU A 6 6.12 -11.78 -12.49
CA LEU A 6 5.81 -10.69 -13.45
C LEU A 6 4.79 -11.11 -14.50
N SER A 7 4.82 -12.36 -14.97
CA SER A 7 3.82 -12.85 -15.93
C SER A 7 2.41 -12.84 -15.33
N GLU A 8 2.25 -13.26 -14.09
CA GLU A 8 0.96 -13.22 -13.39
C GLU A 8 0.48 -11.77 -13.19
N MET A 9 1.38 -10.85 -12.85
CA MET A 9 1.05 -9.43 -12.72
C MET A 9 0.51 -8.85 -14.04
N LYS A 10 1.12 -9.23 -15.17
CA LYS A 10 0.70 -8.78 -16.51
C LYS A 10 -0.70 -9.26 -16.89
N GLU A 11 -1.13 -10.41 -16.44
CA GLU A 11 -2.51 -10.90 -16.64
C GLU A 11 -3.55 -9.95 -16.04
N TYR A 12 -3.18 -9.19 -14.99
CA TYR A 12 -3.99 -8.16 -14.36
C TYR A 12 -3.70 -6.74 -14.87
N GLY A 13 -2.96 -6.59 -15.97
CA GLY A 13 -2.58 -5.31 -16.55
C GLY A 13 -1.50 -4.55 -15.76
N VAL A 14 -0.83 -5.20 -14.83
CA VAL A 14 0.25 -4.60 -14.02
C VAL A 14 1.58 -4.83 -14.72
N THR A 15 2.11 -3.79 -15.39
CA THR A 15 3.32 -3.88 -16.21
C THR A 15 4.50 -3.05 -15.70
N TRP A 16 4.25 -2.14 -14.77
CA TRP A 16 5.27 -1.20 -14.27
C TRP A 16 6.32 -1.82 -13.35
N TRP A 17 6.18 -3.13 -13.03
CA TRP A 17 7.18 -3.88 -12.26
C TRP A 17 8.28 -4.52 -13.11
N ASP A 18 8.16 -4.52 -14.44
CA ASP A 18 9.15 -5.13 -15.34
C ASP A 18 10.60 -4.65 -15.10
N PRO A 19 10.88 -3.36 -14.83
CA PRO A 19 12.23 -2.89 -14.53
C PRO A 19 12.84 -3.46 -13.22
N TRP A 20 12.02 -4.11 -12.41
CA TRP A 20 12.43 -4.69 -11.13
C TRP A 20 12.59 -6.21 -11.17
N ASP A 21 12.59 -6.80 -12.38
CA ASP A 21 12.91 -8.21 -12.58
C ASP A 21 14.32 -8.49 -12.05
N ILE A 22 14.44 -9.47 -11.15
CA ILE A 22 15.73 -9.89 -10.61
C ILE A 22 16.45 -10.89 -11.52
N GLY A 23 15.92 -11.14 -12.73
CA GLY A 23 16.50 -12.02 -13.75
C GLY A 23 15.90 -13.44 -13.78
N ASP A 24 14.87 -13.70 -13.00
CA ASP A 24 14.16 -14.98 -12.92
C ASP A 24 12.66 -14.87 -13.24
N GLY A 25 12.22 -13.69 -13.75
CA GLY A 25 10.81 -13.41 -14.03
C GLY A 25 10.02 -13.00 -12.80
N THR A 26 10.69 -12.65 -11.70
CA THR A 26 10.05 -12.19 -10.46
C THR A 26 10.67 -10.90 -9.95
N ILE A 27 10.01 -10.26 -9.00
CA ILE A 27 10.56 -9.11 -8.23
C ILE A 27 11.27 -9.57 -6.95
N GLY A 28 11.62 -10.84 -6.84
CA GLY A 28 12.20 -11.44 -5.65
C GLY A 28 11.17 -11.73 -4.55
N GLN A 29 11.66 -12.17 -3.39
CA GLN A 29 10.83 -12.45 -2.22
C GLN A 29 10.38 -11.14 -1.56
N ARG A 30 9.41 -10.47 -2.19
CA ARG A 30 8.94 -9.12 -1.84
C ARG A 30 7.42 -9.03 -1.92
N TYR A 31 6.84 -8.07 -1.24
CA TYR A 31 5.42 -7.71 -1.31
C TYR A 31 4.48 -8.93 -1.22
N GLY A 32 3.84 -9.31 -2.33
CA GLY A 32 2.90 -10.42 -2.38
C GLY A 32 3.50 -11.76 -1.95
N ALA A 33 4.76 -12.03 -2.32
CA ALA A 33 5.45 -13.24 -1.88
C ALA A 33 5.65 -13.26 -0.35
N THR A 34 6.03 -12.13 0.25
CA THR A 34 6.15 -11.98 1.71
C THR A 34 4.78 -12.14 2.39
N VAL A 35 3.73 -11.51 1.85
CA VAL A 35 2.36 -11.67 2.37
C VAL A 35 1.95 -13.13 2.40
N LYS A 36 2.23 -13.86 1.31
CA LYS A 36 1.90 -15.30 1.17
C LYS A 36 2.74 -16.17 2.11
N ARG A 37 4.05 -15.95 2.16
CA ARG A 37 4.98 -16.75 2.99
C ARG A 37 4.61 -16.74 4.46
N TYR A 38 4.27 -15.57 4.99
CA TYR A 38 3.98 -15.40 6.41
C TYR A 38 2.49 -15.33 6.75
N ASP A 39 1.63 -15.58 5.75
CA ASP A 39 0.16 -15.54 5.89
C ASP A 39 -0.36 -14.26 6.55
N LEU A 40 0.27 -13.12 6.20
CA LEU A 40 0.13 -11.88 6.96
C LEU A 40 -1.30 -11.35 7.03
N ILE A 41 -2.04 -11.43 5.93
CA ILE A 41 -3.41 -10.89 5.85
C ILE A 41 -4.41 -11.80 6.56
N HIS A 42 -4.27 -13.11 6.44
CA HIS A 42 -5.13 -14.04 7.15
C HIS A 42 -4.94 -13.91 8.66
N ASN A 43 -3.69 -13.88 9.13
CA ASN A 43 -3.37 -13.68 10.54
C ASN A 43 -3.93 -12.35 11.08
N LEU A 44 -3.85 -11.26 10.28
CA LEU A 44 -4.44 -9.99 10.65
C LEU A 44 -5.96 -10.08 10.81
N ILE A 45 -6.66 -10.72 9.85
CA ILE A 45 -8.11 -10.88 9.88
C ILE A 45 -8.54 -11.67 11.12
N GLU A 46 -7.85 -12.76 11.41
CA GLU A 46 -8.13 -13.58 12.59
C GLU A 46 -7.86 -12.81 13.90
N ASP A 47 -6.79 -12.03 13.95
CA ASP A 47 -6.49 -11.18 15.10
C ASP A 47 -7.57 -10.10 15.31
N ILE A 48 -8.06 -9.47 14.25
CA ILE A 48 -9.15 -8.48 14.35
C ILE A 48 -10.42 -9.13 14.87
N LYS A 49 -10.78 -10.33 14.39
CA LYS A 49 -11.99 -11.04 14.80
C LYS A 49 -11.92 -11.56 16.22
N ASN A 50 -10.80 -12.18 16.59
CA ASN A 50 -10.67 -12.89 17.85
C ASN A 50 -10.22 -12.00 19.00
N THR A 51 -9.43 -10.97 18.73
CA THR A 51 -8.89 -10.04 19.73
C THR A 51 -9.00 -8.58 19.27
N PRO A 52 -10.22 -8.04 19.02
CA PRO A 52 -10.42 -6.75 18.39
C PRO A 52 -9.66 -5.61 19.06
N TYR A 53 -9.61 -5.59 20.39
CA TYR A 53 -8.91 -4.55 21.15
C TYR A 53 -7.45 -4.90 21.46
N GLY A 54 -6.91 -5.96 20.87
CA GLY A 54 -5.50 -6.31 20.96
C GLY A 54 -4.62 -5.25 20.30
N ARG A 55 -3.46 -4.96 20.91
CA ARG A 55 -2.54 -3.89 20.51
C ARG A 55 -1.34 -4.37 19.70
N ARG A 56 -1.46 -5.52 19.02
CA ARG A 56 -0.36 -6.19 18.31
C ARG A 56 -0.68 -6.46 16.84
N LYS A 57 -1.67 -5.75 16.29
CA LYS A 57 -2.08 -5.89 14.90
C LYS A 57 -1.14 -5.11 13.99
N VAL A 58 -0.03 -5.76 13.67
CA VAL A 58 1.04 -5.20 12.84
C VAL A 58 1.30 -6.12 11.67
N VAL A 59 1.31 -5.55 10.46
CA VAL A 59 1.71 -6.25 9.24
C VAL A 59 2.97 -5.59 8.73
N SER A 60 4.08 -6.34 8.70
CA SER A 60 5.36 -5.87 8.18
C SER A 60 5.72 -6.63 6.90
N LEU A 61 5.97 -5.88 5.85
CA LEU A 61 6.58 -6.39 4.61
C LEU A 61 8.11 -6.36 4.67
N TRP A 62 8.68 -5.74 5.71
CA TRP A 62 10.11 -5.71 5.96
C TRP A 62 10.50 -6.93 6.78
N GLN A 63 10.91 -7.97 6.07
CA GLN A 63 11.34 -9.23 6.67
C GLN A 63 12.81 -9.43 6.31
N GLU A 64 13.69 -9.38 7.29
CA GLU A 64 15.13 -9.49 7.08
C GLU A 64 15.52 -10.78 6.33
N ALA A 65 14.85 -11.89 6.65
CA ALA A 65 15.07 -13.15 5.94
C ALA A 65 14.80 -13.03 4.43
N ASP A 66 13.67 -12.40 4.06
CA ASP A 66 13.29 -12.20 2.67
C ASP A 66 14.23 -11.22 1.96
N LEU A 67 14.67 -10.18 2.68
CA LEU A 67 15.59 -9.17 2.14
C LEU A 67 16.99 -9.75 1.85
N HIS A 68 17.41 -10.72 2.63
CA HIS A 68 18.70 -11.41 2.44
C HIS A 68 18.61 -12.57 1.45
N GLU A 69 17.44 -13.21 1.32
CA GLU A 69 17.28 -14.39 0.47
C GLU A 69 17.39 -14.08 -1.02
N THR A 70 16.77 -12.97 -1.45
CA THR A 70 16.78 -12.55 -2.85
C THR A 70 17.16 -11.09 -3.00
N PRO A 71 17.83 -10.69 -4.08
CA PRO A 71 17.92 -9.29 -4.47
C PRO A 71 16.52 -8.74 -4.77
N GLY A 72 16.41 -7.46 -5.04
CA GLY A 72 15.15 -6.80 -5.42
C GLY A 72 14.89 -5.54 -4.63
N LEU A 73 13.86 -4.81 -5.04
CA LEU A 73 13.50 -3.55 -4.40
C LEU A 73 12.93 -3.80 -3.01
N ALA A 74 13.58 -3.24 -1.98
CA ALA A 74 13.03 -3.29 -0.62
C ALA A 74 11.69 -2.53 -0.54
N PRO A 75 10.70 -3.03 0.21
CA PRO A 75 9.36 -2.44 0.28
C PRO A 75 9.41 -0.97 0.71
N CYS A 76 8.71 -0.09 -0.04
CA CYS A 76 8.58 1.32 0.30
C CYS A 76 7.51 1.53 1.36
N ALA A 77 6.27 1.18 1.08
CA ALA A 77 5.21 1.04 2.08
C ALA A 77 5.40 -0.32 2.78
N PHE A 78 6.04 -0.33 3.92
CA PHE A 78 6.56 -1.57 4.50
C PHE A 78 5.87 -2.01 5.79
N LEU A 79 5.14 -1.13 6.46
CA LEU A 79 4.54 -1.41 7.75
C LEU A 79 3.14 -0.85 7.84
N THR A 80 2.19 -1.67 8.29
CA THR A 80 0.87 -1.19 8.68
C THR A 80 0.54 -1.62 10.11
N MET A 81 -0.14 -0.73 10.84
CA MET A 81 -0.67 -0.97 12.17
C MET A 81 -2.17 -0.76 12.16
N TRP A 82 -2.89 -1.66 12.83
CA TRP A 82 -4.34 -1.70 12.78
C TRP A 82 -4.94 -1.60 14.19
N ASN A 83 -6.01 -0.86 14.30
CA ASN A 83 -6.66 -0.62 15.57
C ASN A 83 -8.18 -0.59 15.42
N VAL A 84 -8.88 -1.26 16.33
CA VAL A 84 -10.34 -1.20 16.40
C VAL A 84 -10.73 -0.23 17.51
N HIS A 85 -11.59 0.73 17.16
CA HIS A 85 -12.24 1.56 18.16
C HIS A 85 -13.73 1.72 17.86
N GLY A 86 -14.58 1.40 18.83
CA GLY A 86 -16.02 1.35 18.62
C GLY A 86 -16.40 0.40 17.48
N LYS A 87 -17.02 0.94 16.44
CA LYS A 87 -17.41 0.19 15.24
C LYS A 87 -16.41 0.33 14.08
N CYS A 88 -15.35 1.08 14.27
CA CYS A 88 -14.42 1.42 13.21
C CYS A 88 -13.12 0.64 13.31
N LEU A 89 -12.55 0.32 12.13
CA LEU A 89 -11.20 -0.19 11.97
C LEU A 89 -10.33 0.91 11.37
N ASP A 90 -9.31 1.31 12.10
CA ASP A 90 -8.31 2.28 11.67
C ASP A 90 -7.05 1.59 11.15
N MET A 91 -6.33 2.25 10.25
CA MET A 91 -5.03 1.78 9.77
C MET A 91 -4.04 2.93 9.71
N SER A 92 -2.84 2.71 10.24
CA SER A 92 -1.68 3.57 10.02
C SER A 92 -0.68 2.86 9.12
N MET A 93 -0.23 3.53 8.05
CA MET A 93 0.80 3.03 7.13
C MET A 93 2.08 3.84 7.27
N ILE A 94 3.21 3.13 7.36
CA ILE A 94 4.54 3.73 7.35
C ILE A 94 5.22 3.39 6.02
N GLN A 95 5.63 4.44 5.33
CA GLN A 95 6.37 4.37 4.08
C GLN A 95 7.74 5.03 4.24
N ARG A 96 8.82 4.30 3.96
CA ARG A 96 10.19 4.81 4.13
C ARG A 96 10.59 5.84 3.08
N SER A 97 10.01 5.73 1.88
CA SER A 97 10.31 6.61 0.74
C SER A 97 9.16 6.57 -0.25
N GLY A 98 8.88 7.68 -0.90
CA GLY A 98 7.82 7.82 -1.89
C GLY A 98 8.21 8.70 -3.07
N ASP A 99 7.59 8.45 -4.21
CA ASP A 99 7.52 9.36 -5.36
C ASP A 99 6.20 10.10 -5.26
N MET A 100 6.26 11.37 -4.90
CA MET A 100 5.10 12.21 -4.60
C MET A 100 4.08 12.23 -5.73
N LEU A 101 4.51 12.22 -7.00
CA LEU A 101 3.58 12.36 -8.12
C LEU A 101 2.96 11.06 -8.58
N THR A 102 3.58 9.92 -8.29
CA THR A 102 3.11 8.65 -8.85
C THR A 102 2.76 7.60 -7.79
N ALA A 103 3.35 7.69 -6.60
CA ALA A 103 3.23 6.62 -5.62
C ALA A 103 2.65 7.05 -4.27
N SER A 104 3.08 8.17 -3.70
CA SER A 104 2.81 8.51 -2.30
C SER A 104 2.23 9.90 -2.07
N GLY A 105 2.04 10.70 -3.10
CA GLY A 105 1.37 12.00 -3.00
C GLY A 105 -0.14 11.91 -3.13
N ALA A 106 -0.80 13.04 -3.08
CA ALA A 106 -2.25 13.15 -3.17
C ALA A 106 -2.80 12.44 -4.42
N GLY A 107 -3.61 11.41 -4.22
CA GLY A 107 -4.13 10.56 -5.28
C GLY A 107 -3.13 9.53 -5.80
N GLY A 108 -2.01 9.35 -5.11
CA GLY A 108 -0.99 8.37 -5.47
C GLY A 108 -1.45 6.92 -5.32
N ILE A 109 -0.77 6.03 -6.03
CA ILE A 109 -1.13 4.60 -6.09
C ILE A 109 -1.14 3.97 -4.69
N ASN A 110 -0.16 4.30 -3.84
CA ASN A 110 -0.04 3.69 -2.52
C ASN A 110 -1.20 4.09 -1.60
N GLU A 111 -1.61 5.36 -1.61
CA GLU A 111 -2.74 5.82 -0.78
C GLU A 111 -4.04 5.15 -1.18
N ILE A 112 -4.34 5.12 -2.49
CA ILE A 112 -5.55 4.47 -3.02
C ILE A 112 -5.54 2.98 -2.70
N GLN A 113 -4.41 2.30 -2.92
CA GLN A 113 -4.24 0.87 -2.67
C GLN A 113 -4.49 0.52 -1.20
N TYR A 114 -3.91 1.26 -0.28
CA TYR A 114 -4.04 0.96 1.15
C TYR A 114 -5.38 1.42 1.73
N ALA A 115 -5.96 2.52 1.22
CA ALA A 115 -7.33 2.89 1.56
C ALA A 115 -8.32 1.78 1.15
N ALA A 116 -8.18 1.24 -0.07
CA ALA A 116 -8.98 0.11 -0.52
C ALA A 116 -8.75 -1.14 0.35
N LEU A 117 -7.51 -1.42 0.74
CA LEU A 117 -7.19 -2.52 1.66
C LEU A 117 -7.90 -2.35 3.01
N LEU A 118 -7.87 -1.14 3.59
CA LEU A 118 -8.61 -0.85 4.82
C LEU A 118 -10.10 -1.14 4.67
N MET A 119 -10.73 -0.67 3.59
CA MET A 119 -12.15 -0.91 3.32
C MET A 119 -12.46 -2.40 3.20
N MET A 120 -11.63 -3.17 2.48
CA MET A 120 -11.81 -4.62 2.31
C MET A 120 -11.68 -5.38 3.64
N ILE A 121 -10.65 -5.08 4.43
CA ILE A 121 -10.43 -5.72 5.73
C ILE A 121 -11.56 -5.35 6.71
N ALA A 122 -11.98 -4.09 6.77
CA ALA A 122 -13.10 -3.67 7.59
C ALA A 122 -14.36 -4.47 7.24
N LYS A 123 -14.69 -4.58 5.94
CA LYS A 123 -15.85 -5.33 5.47
C LYS A 123 -15.82 -6.80 5.88
N VAL A 124 -14.70 -7.51 5.68
CA VAL A 124 -14.61 -8.95 5.98
C VAL A 124 -14.54 -9.26 7.48
N THR A 125 -14.19 -8.25 8.28
CA THR A 125 -14.13 -8.36 9.76
C THR A 125 -15.37 -7.78 10.45
N GLY A 126 -16.31 -7.20 9.71
CA GLY A 126 -17.57 -6.68 10.23
C GLY A 126 -17.48 -5.29 10.85
N TYR A 127 -16.43 -4.53 10.51
CA TYR A 127 -16.23 -3.15 10.95
C TYR A 127 -16.53 -2.16 9.83
N GLU A 128 -16.70 -0.89 10.20
CA GLU A 128 -16.73 0.24 9.29
C GLU A 128 -15.29 0.73 9.05
N PRO A 129 -14.93 1.18 7.86
CA PRO A 129 -13.64 1.83 7.64
C PRO A 129 -13.54 3.09 8.50
N GLY A 130 -12.48 3.17 9.29
CA GLY A 130 -12.18 4.32 10.13
C GLY A 130 -11.14 5.25 9.48
N VAL A 131 -10.17 5.68 10.26
CA VAL A 131 -9.13 6.62 9.82
C VAL A 131 -7.99 5.86 9.14
N PHE A 132 -7.61 6.31 7.95
CA PHE A 132 -6.35 5.94 7.30
C PHE A 132 -5.32 7.03 7.55
N THR A 133 -4.23 6.70 8.23
CA THR A 133 -3.10 7.58 8.46
C THR A 133 -1.90 7.11 7.64
N HIS A 134 -1.36 7.99 6.81
CA HIS A 134 -0.19 7.70 5.98
C HIS A 134 0.99 8.57 6.42
N PHE A 135 2.09 7.92 6.81
CA PHE A 135 3.35 8.58 7.13
C PHE A 135 4.41 8.21 6.10
N VAL A 136 5.00 9.22 5.46
CA VAL A 136 6.10 9.06 4.50
C VAL A 136 7.35 9.72 5.10
N ALA A 137 8.42 8.94 5.29
CA ALA A 137 9.65 9.44 5.90
C ALA A 137 10.49 10.28 4.93
N ASN A 138 10.51 9.90 3.65
CA ASN A 138 11.33 10.54 2.62
C ASN A 138 10.53 10.67 1.33
N GLU A 139 9.86 11.81 1.17
CA GLU A 139 9.09 12.14 -0.01
C GLU A 139 9.98 12.81 -1.05
N GLN A 140 9.91 12.36 -2.30
CA GLN A 140 10.75 12.83 -3.40
C GLN A 140 9.92 13.29 -4.59
N ILE A 141 10.36 14.32 -5.27
CA ILE A 141 9.95 14.64 -6.64
C ILE A 141 11.15 14.38 -7.54
N TYR A 142 11.04 13.44 -8.47
CA TYR A 142 12.12 13.15 -9.41
C TYR A 142 12.30 14.28 -10.42
N ASP A 143 13.55 14.54 -10.86
CA ASP A 143 13.87 15.60 -11.82
C ASP A 143 12.99 15.54 -13.08
N ARG A 144 12.72 14.32 -13.59
CA ARG A 144 11.84 14.09 -14.74
C ARG A 144 10.36 14.46 -14.51
N HIS A 145 9.96 14.69 -13.27
CA HIS A 145 8.59 15.00 -12.87
C HIS A 145 8.39 16.47 -12.46
N MET A 146 9.43 17.31 -12.53
CA MET A 146 9.36 18.70 -12.07
C MET A 146 8.30 19.52 -12.83
N ASP A 147 8.23 19.38 -14.17
CA ASP A 147 7.21 20.07 -14.98
C ASP A 147 5.80 19.62 -14.60
N ASN A 148 5.62 18.33 -14.37
CA ASN A 148 4.32 17.77 -13.95
C ASN A 148 3.92 18.26 -12.54
N ALA A 149 4.89 18.41 -11.63
CA ALA A 149 4.64 18.96 -10.30
C ALA A 149 4.18 20.43 -10.38
N GLN A 150 4.82 21.23 -11.20
CA GLN A 150 4.43 22.63 -11.43
C GLN A 150 3.04 22.72 -12.04
N GLU A 151 2.73 21.88 -13.04
CA GLU A 151 1.40 21.84 -13.66
C GLU A 151 0.31 21.41 -12.65
N MET A 152 0.62 20.45 -11.77
CA MET A 152 -0.31 20.05 -10.70
C MET A 152 -0.64 21.23 -9.77
N LEU A 153 0.37 21.98 -9.34
CA LEU A 153 0.17 23.17 -8.51
C LEU A 153 -0.67 24.22 -9.23
N ARG A 154 -0.36 24.51 -10.51
CA ARG A 154 -1.14 25.46 -11.32
C ARG A 154 -2.60 25.04 -11.45
N ARG A 155 -2.88 23.74 -11.62
CA ARG A 155 -4.27 23.24 -11.68
C ARG A 155 -4.96 23.41 -10.34
N ALA A 156 -4.29 23.12 -9.23
CA ALA A 156 -4.86 23.26 -7.90
C ALA A 156 -5.29 24.72 -7.58
N GLU A 157 -4.57 25.72 -8.13
CA GLU A 157 -4.91 27.13 -7.96
C GLU A 157 -6.20 27.55 -8.70
N VAL A 158 -6.53 26.89 -9.82
CA VAL A 158 -7.67 27.24 -10.67
C VAL A 158 -8.85 26.28 -10.56
N MET A 159 -8.64 25.09 -10.02
CA MET A 159 -9.73 24.15 -9.77
C MET A 159 -10.48 24.57 -8.53
N ALA A 160 -11.65 25.18 -8.72
CA ALA A 160 -12.65 25.24 -7.66
C ALA A 160 -13.03 23.82 -7.23
N ASP A 161 -13.33 23.67 -5.96
CA ASP A 161 -13.70 22.45 -5.26
C ASP A 161 -14.48 21.46 -6.15
N ASP A 162 -13.76 20.52 -6.78
CA ASP A 162 -14.39 19.49 -7.61
C ASP A 162 -14.99 18.45 -6.69
N THR A 163 -16.30 18.47 -6.61
CA THR A 163 -17.09 17.59 -5.74
C THR A 163 -17.20 16.16 -6.25
N GLN A 164 -16.64 15.83 -7.41
CA GLN A 164 -16.62 14.46 -7.93
C GLN A 164 -15.54 13.62 -7.23
N ARG A 165 -15.95 12.95 -6.18
CA ARG A 165 -15.06 12.00 -5.47
C ARG A 165 -15.27 10.58 -5.98
N PRO A 166 -14.21 9.85 -6.33
CA PRO A 166 -14.34 8.43 -6.66
C PRO A 166 -14.87 7.66 -5.44
N VAL A 167 -15.78 6.71 -5.68
CA VAL A 167 -16.36 5.85 -4.64
C VAL A 167 -16.00 4.42 -4.96
N LEU A 168 -15.37 3.73 -4.01
CA LEU A 168 -15.17 2.29 -4.07
C LEU A 168 -16.42 1.59 -3.55
N VAL A 169 -17.08 0.82 -4.42
CA VAL A 169 -18.21 -0.04 -4.06
C VAL A 169 -17.69 -1.47 -3.88
N LEU A 170 -17.88 -2.05 -2.70
CA LEU A 170 -17.43 -3.39 -2.32
C LEU A 170 -18.62 -4.34 -2.13
#